data_da9144830b5944fe64afcaf728b7c1f0
#
_entry.id   da9144830b5944fe64afcaf728b7c1f0
#
_cell.length_a   1.000
_cell.length_b   1.000
_cell.length_c   1.000
_cell.angle_alpha   90.00
_cell.angle_beta   90.00
_cell.angle_gamma   90.00
#
_symmetry.space_group_name_H-M   'P 1'
#
loop_
_entity.id
_entity.type
_entity.pdbx_description
1 polymer ?
#
loop_
_entity_poly.entity_id
_entity_poly.type
_entity_poly.pdbx_seq_one_letter_code
_entity_poly.pdbx_strand_id
1 'polypeptide(L)'
;MMHDLPLVIFTVISQLLLGGFVAFWWLDRTKGGISKNTGLLILLSLLALGGISLLVSMLHLGQPLHAYRAILNFGVSWLSREIVFYGAFLGFILLYTWFWYKEDAAKRGVIGWIGSIIGVIAIFSSAKIYMIAAIPAWDSANTLFSFFLTALLLGPLYVAACLAIRREQAVNISRLSIPALVAAAIVAMVYFSTLLAGLPEAVETAKLTFGHVFFWVRVVTFVAASALMLLSYKNSEYRNVKIYSAAFAVLLASECLGRFLFYETAVHL
;
A
#
# COMPACT_ATOMS: atom_id res chain seq x y z
N MET A 1 14.65 3.81 -16.45
CA MET A 1 15.00 3.05 -15.23
C MET A 1 15.00 3.87 -13.94
N MET A 2 15.64 5.03 -13.82
CA MET A 2 15.65 5.83 -12.56
C MET A 2 14.52 6.85 -12.45
N HIS A 3 13.83 7.18 -13.54
CA HIS A 3 12.82 8.23 -13.57
C HIS A 3 11.55 7.86 -12.80
N ASP A 4 11.15 6.59 -12.80
CA ASP A 4 9.88 6.13 -12.21
C ASP A 4 10.04 5.65 -10.76
N LEU A 5 11.27 5.54 -10.26
CA LEU A 5 11.54 5.10 -8.89
C LEU A 5 10.81 5.93 -7.82
N PRO A 6 10.72 7.28 -7.92
CA PRO A 6 9.93 8.08 -6.98
C PRO A 6 8.45 7.70 -6.98
N LEU A 7 7.87 7.36 -8.14
CA LEU A 7 6.48 6.91 -8.26
C LEU A 7 6.26 5.54 -7.62
N VAL A 8 7.21 4.61 -7.82
CA VAL A 8 7.19 3.30 -7.15
C VAL A 8 7.16 3.48 -5.63
N ILE A 9 8.08 4.27 -5.09
CA ILE A 9 8.19 4.53 -3.65
C ILE A 9 6.91 5.19 -3.12
N PHE A 10 6.44 6.25 -3.78
CA PHE A 10 5.25 6.97 -3.36
C PHE A 10 4.01 6.06 -3.35
N THR A 11 3.75 5.34 -4.42
CA THR A 11 2.54 4.51 -4.54
C THR A 11 2.56 3.33 -3.56
N VAL A 12 3.68 2.64 -3.38
CA VAL A 12 3.78 1.53 -2.42
C VAL A 12 3.65 2.02 -0.98
N ILE A 13 4.32 3.12 -0.61
CA ILE A 13 4.24 3.66 0.75
C ILE A 13 2.85 4.21 1.04
N SER A 14 2.22 4.94 0.13
CA SER A 14 0.86 5.49 0.35
C SER A 14 -0.17 4.38 0.60
N GLN A 15 -0.06 3.26 -0.10
CA GLN A 15 -0.89 2.09 0.09
C GLN A 15 -0.59 1.38 1.42
N LEU A 16 0.69 1.23 1.78
CA LEU A 16 1.09 0.72 3.10
C LEU A 16 0.50 1.58 4.22
N LEU A 17 0.52 2.91 4.07
CA LEU A 17 -0.05 3.83 5.06
C LEU A 17 -1.55 3.60 5.26
N LEU A 18 -2.32 3.50 4.17
CA LEU A 18 -3.74 3.21 4.26
C LEU A 18 -3.98 1.90 5.02
N GLY A 19 -3.36 0.82 4.57
CA GLY A 19 -3.53 -0.49 5.18
C GLY A 19 -3.05 -0.54 6.63
N GLY A 20 -1.92 0.12 6.94
CA GLY A 20 -1.36 0.22 8.29
C GLY A 20 -2.26 1.01 9.24
N PHE A 21 -2.76 2.16 8.80
CA PHE A 21 -3.66 2.98 9.60
C PHE A 21 -4.99 2.26 9.87
N VAL A 22 -5.61 1.67 8.85
CA VAL A 22 -6.86 0.92 8.99
C VAL A 22 -6.67 -0.29 9.91
N ALA A 23 -5.58 -1.05 9.74
CA ALA A 23 -5.29 -2.20 10.59
C ALA A 23 -5.07 -1.78 12.05
N PHE A 24 -4.30 -0.71 12.27
CA PHE A 24 -4.05 -0.18 13.62
C PHE A 24 -5.34 0.32 14.28
N TRP A 25 -6.13 1.13 13.58
CA TRP A 25 -7.42 1.63 14.07
C TRP A 25 -8.39 0.48 14.38
N TRP A 26 -8.48 -0.54 13.50
CA TRP A 26 -9.32 -1.70 13.74
C TRP A 26 -8.89 -2.48 14.98
N LEU A 27 -7.59 -2.65 15.22
CA LEU A 27 -7.05 -3.29 16.42
C LEU A 27 -7.36 -2.48 17.69
N ASP A 28 -7.18 -1.17 17.64
CA ASP A 28 -7.54 -0.26 18.77
C ASP A 28 -9.01 -0.43 19.17
N ARG A 29 -9.91 -0.56 18.17
CA ARG A 29 -11.35 -0.68 18.39
C ARG A 29 -11.82 -2.06 18.85
N THR A 30 -11.17 -3.12 18.40
CA THR A 30 -11.67 -4.50 18.59
C THR A 30 -10.93 -5.27 19.66
N LYS A 31 -9.63 -5.07 19.78
CA LYS A 31 -8.77 -5.81 20.71
C LYS A 31 -8.38 -4.98 21.93
N GLY A 32 -8.09 -3.70 21.72
CA GLY A 32 -7.50 -2.85 22.75
C GLY A 32 -6.14 -3.37 23.23
N GLY A 33 -5.68 -2.87 24.37
CA GLY A 33 -4.50 -3.41 25.05
C GLY A 33 -3.15 -3.07 24.43
N ILE A 34 -3.12 -2.27 23.36
CA ILE A 34 -1.86 -1.75 22.79
C ILE A 34 -1.35 -0.65 23.73
N SER A 35 -0.09 -0.76 24.17
CA SER A 35 0.51 0.25 25.03
C SER A 35 0.61 1.61 24.34
N LYS A 36 0.51 2.69 25.13
CA LYS A 36 0.58 4.06 24.60
C LYS A 36 1.83 4.28 23.75
N ASN A 37 2.99 3.85 24.25
CA ASN A 37 4.28 4.04 23.58
C ASN A 37 4.39 3.25 22.26
N THR A 38 3.84 2.04 22.21
CA THR A 38 3.81 1.24 20.99
C THR A 38 2.88 1.85 19.95
N GLY A 39 1.70 2.29 20.37
CA GLY A 39 0.77 2.98 19.47
C GLY A 39 1.36 4.27 18.91
N LEU A 40 2.02 5.10 19.74
CA LEU A 40 2.73 6.29 19.27
C LEU A 40 3.83 5.95 18.29
N LEU A 41 4.63 4.91 18.54
CA LEU A 41 5.69 4.47 17.63
C LEU A 41 5.11 4.11 16.25
N ILE A 42 4.05 3.30 16.21
CA ILE A 42 3.40 2.90 14.95
C ILE A 42 2.86 4.13 14.21
N LEU A 43 2.10 4.98 14.89
CA LEU A 43 1.46 6.14 14.26
C LEU A 43 2.49 7.18 13.78
N LEU A 44 3.51 7.47 14.58
CA LEU A 44 4.59 8.39 14.18
C LEU A 44 5.43 7.83 13.05
N SER A 45 5.69 6.53 13.01
CA SER A 45 6.40 5.90 11.89
C SER A 45 5.57 5.92 10.60
N LEU A 46 4.25 5.73 10.66
CA LEU A 46 3.37 5.93 9.50
C LEU A 46 3.42 7.39 9.03
N LEU A 47 3.35 8.37 9.93
CA LEU A 47 3.48 9.79 9.56
C LEU A 47 4.83 10.10 8.92
N ALA A 48 5.93 9.58 9.46
CA ALA A 48 7.26 9.75 8.90
C ALA A 48 7.36 9.16 7.49
N LEU A 49 6.87 7.94 7.28
CA LEU A 49 6.81 7.30 5.96
C LEU A 49 5.96 8.13 4.99
N GLY A 50 4.81 8.66 5.45
CA GLY A 50 3.94 9.52 4.65
C GLY A 50 4.63 10.82 4.23
N GLY A 51 5.33 11.47 5.14
CA GLY A 51 6.13 12.66 4.84
C GLY A 51 7.25 12.37 3.84
N ILE A 52 7.99 11.26 4.05
CA ILE A 52 9.04 10.82 3.12
C ILE A 52 8.46 10.54 1.73
N SER A 53 7.31 9.85 1.63
CA SER A 53 6.69 9.54 0.35
C SER A 53 6.29 10.80 -0.42
N LEU A 54 5.77 11.83 0.27
CA LEU A 54 5.49 13.14 -0.34
C LEU A 54 6.76 13.82 -0.85
N LEU A 55 7.83 13.85 -0.05
CA LEU A 55 9.10 14.45 -0.46
C LEU A 55 9.68 13.72 -1.68
N VAL A 56 9.65 12.39 -1.67
CA VAL A 56 10.12 11.58 -2.81
C VAL A 56 9.26 11.83 -4.05
N SER A 57 7.94 11.96 -3.90
CA SER A 57 7.06 12.25 -5.04
C SER A 57 7.35 13.61 -5.68
N MET A 58 7.87 14.58 -4.92
CA MET A 58 8.26 15.89 -5.47
C MET A 58 9.53 15.81 -6.35
N LEU A 59 10.36 14.77 -6.20
CA LEU A 59 11.61 14.64 -6.96
C LEU A 59 11.38 14.38 -8.47
N HIS A 60 10.19 13.86 -8.85
CA HIS A 60 9.87 13.66 -10.27
C HIS A 60 9.09 14.83 -10.89
N LEU A 61 8.72 15.84 -10.09
CA LEU A 61 8.06 17.03 -10.61
C LEU A 61 9.09 17.95 -11.28
N GLY A 62 8.89 18.28 -12.55
CA GLY A 62 9.76 19.22 -13.28
C GLY A 62 9.85 20.60 -12.63
N GLN A 63 8.79 21.01 -11.89
CA GLN A 63 8.72 22.29 -11.18
C GLN A 63 8.06 22.11 -9.79
N PRO A 64 8.79 21.58 -8.78
CA PRO A 64 8.22 21.26 -7.47
C PRO A 64 7.66 22.48 -6.73
N LEU A 65 8.19 23.68 -6.95
CA LEU A 65 7.70 24.93 -6.35
C LEU A 65 6.30 25.33 -6.87
N HIS A 66 5.88 24.79 -8.00
CA HIS A 66 4.56 25.05 -8.58
C HIS A 66 3.56 23.91 -8.27
N ALA A 67 3.90 22.93 -7.42
CA ALA A 67 3.03 21.81 -7.04
C ALA A 67 1.66 22.26 -6.48
N TYR A 68 1.58 23.45 -5.83
CA TYR A 68 0.32 24.01 -5.37
C TYR A 68 -0.71 24.23 -6.49
N ARG A 69 -0.26 24.44 -7.74
CA ARG A 69 -1.15 24.59 -8.91
C ARG A 69 -1.92 23.30 -9.20
N ALA A 70 -1.36 22.16 -8.85
CA ALA A 70 -2.05 20.89 -9.00
C ALA A 70 -3.34 20.83 -8.17
N ILE A 71 -3.40 21.52 -7.02
CA ILE A 71 -4.58 21.57 -6.15
C ILE A 71 -5.74 22.34 -6.83
N LEU A 72 -5.44 23.34 -7.65
CA LEU A 72 -6.44 24.21 -8.29
C LEU A 72 -7.35 23.46 -9.28
N ASN A 73 -6.90 22.33 -9.81
CA ASN A 73 -7.65 21.53 -10.79
C ASN A 73 -8.47 20.39 -10.15
N PHE A 74 -8.85 20.50 -8.88
CA PHE A 74 -9.53 19.45 -8.11
C PHE A 74 -10.79 18.90 -8.81
N GLY A 75 -11.54 19.76 -9.49
CA GLY A 75 -12.78 19.36 -10.17
C GLY A 75 -12.60 18.41 -11.35
N VAL A 76 -11.43 18.46 -12.03
CA VAL A 76 -11.19 17.74 -13.30
C VAL A 76 -10.02 16.76 -13.27
N SER A 77 -9.05 16.94 -12.36
CA SER A 77 -7.81 16.16 -12.32
C SER A 77 -7.79 15.13 -11.19
N TRP A 78 -7.56 13.86 -11.52
CA TRP A 78 -7.37 12.81 -10.52
C TRP A 78 -6.08 13.01 -9.70
N LEU A 79 -5.03 13.55 -10.31
CA LEU A 79 -3.80 13.93 -9.60
C LEU A 79 -4.06 15.00 -8.52
N SER A 80 -4.88 16.00 -8.84
CA SER A 80 -5.29 17.03 -7.87
C SER A 80 -6.06 16.43 -6.69
N ARG A 81 -6.95 15.49 -6.98
CA ARG A 81 -7.73 14.77 -5.96
C ARG A 81 -6.82 13.90 -5.09
N GLU A 82 -5.87 13.18 -5.69
CA GLU A 82 -4.87 12.40 -4.95
C GLU A 82 -4.10 13.28 -3.97
N ILE A 83 -3.55 14.41 -4.41
CA ILE A 83 -2.77 15.33 -3.57
C ILE A 83 -3.61 15.83 -2.38
N VAL A 84 -4.85 16.27 -2.64
CA VAL A 84 -5.74 16.81 -1.60
C VAL A 84 -6.14 15.70 -0.61
N PHE A 85 -6.61 14.56 -1.10
CA PHE A 85 -7.06 13.48 -0.23
C PHE A 85 -5.91 12.80 0.51
N TYR A 86 -4.73 12.66 -0.11
CA TYR A 86 -3.57 12.12 0.56
C TYR A 86 -3.05 13.05 1.66
N GLY A 87 -2.98 14.34 1.39
CA GLY A 87 -2.64 15.36 2.41
C GLY A 87 -3.65 15.37 3.57
N ALA A 88 -4.96 15.32 3.27
CA ALA A 88 -6.00 15.22 4.28
C ALA A 88 -5.86 13.92 5.10
N PHE A 89 -5.56 12.78 4.45
CA PHE A 89 -5.35 11.51 5.13
C PHE A 89 -4.19 11.58 6.13
N LEU A 90 -3.06 12.17 5.75
CA LEU A 90 -1.95 12.41 6.69
C LEU A 90 -2.37 13.31 7.85
N GLY A 91 -3.18 14.35 7.59
CA GLY A 91 -3.79 15.19 8.64
C GLY A 91 -4.66 14.38 9.61
N PHE A 92 -5.45 13.42 9.11
CA PHE A 92 -6.25 12.53 9.97
C PHE A 92 -5.39 11.54 10.76
N ILE A 93 -4.30 11.02 10.20
CA ILE A 93 -3.33 10.21 10.96
C ILE A 93 -2.72 11.06 12.09
N LEU A 94 -2.35 12.32 11.82
CA LEU A 94 -1.82 13.23 12.83
C LEU A 94 -2.85 13.52 13.95
N LEU A 95 -4.10 13.81 13.59
CA LEU A 95 -5.18 14.00 14.56
C LEU A 95 -5.43 12.73 15.38
N TYR A 96 -5.43 11.57 14.76
CA TYR A 96 -5.56 10.30 15.45
C TYR A 96 -4.40 10.09 16.43
N THR A 97 -3.16 10.40 16.01
CA THR A 97 -1.95 10.33 16.87
C THR A 97 -2.09 11.27 18.06
N TRP A 98 -2.60 12.47 17.87
CA TRP A 98 -2.85 13.43 18.95
C TRP A 98 -3.85 12.90 19.96
N PHE A 99 -5.01 12.34 19.52
CA PHE A 99 -5.99 11.76 20.43
C PHE A 99 -5.53 10.42 21.03
N TRP A 100 -4.62 9.70 20.35
CA TRP A 100 -3.93 8.57 20.96
C TRP A 100 -3.07 9.03 22.16
N TYR A 101 -2.28 10.08 21.96
CA TYR A 101 -1.46 10.68 23.02
C TYR A 101 -2.31 11.18 24.19
N LYS A 102 -3.48 11.77 23.94
CA LYS A 102 -4.45 12.24 24.93
C LYS A 102 -5.30 11.11 25.55
N GLU A 103 -5.19 9.90 25.06
CA GLU A 103 -5.97 8.73 25.51
C GLU A 103 -7.50 8.89 25.35
N ASP A 104 -7.95 9.75 24.44
CA ASP A 104 -9.37 10.01 24.14
C ASP A 104 -9.91 8.96 23.12
N ALA A 105 -10.38 7.83 23.66
CA ALA A 105 -10.86 6.71 22.85
C ALA A 105 -12.12 7.05 22.02
N ALA A 106 -12.96 7.97 22.50
CA ALA A 106 -14.19 8.35 21.77
C ALA A 106 -13.85 9.10 20.49
N LYS A 107 -12.99 10.11 20.57
CA LYS A 107 -12.57 10.89 19.40
C LYS A 107 -11.72 10.04 18.44
N ARG A 108 -10.83 9.16 18.94
CA ARG A 108 -10.10 8.21 18.09
C ARG A 108 -11.03 7.37 17.24
N GLY A 109 -12.14 6.90 17.81
CA GLY A 109 -13.12 6.10 17.08
C GLY A 109 -13.66 6.82 15.84
N VAL A 110 -14.09 8.05 15.99
CA VAL A 110 -14.65 8.88 14.90
C VAL A 110 -13.57 9.26 13.89
N ILE A 111 -12.42 9.76 14.36
CA ILE A 111 -11.32 10.20 13.51
C ILE A 111 -10.74 9.02 12.70
N GLY A 112 -10.66 7.83 13.31
CA GLY A 112 -10.22 6.64 12.61
C GLY A 112 -11.15 6.24 11.46
N TRP A 113 -12.47 6.34 11.64
CA TRP A 113 -13.45 6.13 10.57
C TRP A 113 -13.27 7.12 9.42
N ILE A 114 -13.27 8.42 9.74
CA ILE A 114 -13.15 9.47 8.72
C ILE A 114 -11.81 9.34 8.01
N GLY A 115 -10.71 9.18 8.74
CA GLY A 115 -9.38 9.00 8.18
C GLY A 115 -9.28 7.79 7.25
N SER A 116 -9.91 6.66 7.63
CA SER A 116 -9.95 5.46 6.78
C SER A 116 -10.69 5.71 5.46
N ILE A 117 -11.84 6.40 5.50
CA ILE A 117 -12.60 6.76 4.29
C ILE A 117 -11.78 7.70 3.40
N ILE A 118 -11.18 8.74 3.97
CA ILE A 118 -10.33 9.69 3.23
C ILE A 118 -9.13 8.97 2.60
N GLY A 119 -8.49 8.07 3.33
CA GLY A 119 -7.39 7.25 2.81
C GLY A 119 -7.82 6.34 1.65
N VAL A 120 -9.00 5.72 1.74
CA VAL A 120 -9.58 4.93 0.63
C VAL A 120 -9.80 5.80 -0.60
N ILE A 121 -10.34 7.02 -0.43
CA ILE A 121 -10.55 7.96 -1.55
C ILE A 121 -9.21 8.41 -2.14
N ALA A 122 -8.17 8.62 -1.30
CA ALA A 122 -6.82 8.95 -1.77
C ALA A 122 -6.24 7.86 -2.68
N ILE A 123 -6.28 6.59 -2.24
CA ILE A 123 -5.76 5.46 -3.04
C ILE A 123 -6.62 5.20 -4.28
N PHE A 124 -7.95 5.37 -4.19
CA PHE A 124 -8.82 5.32 -5.35
C PHE A 124 -8.43 6.39 -6.39
N SER A 125 -8.19 7.63 -5.94
CA SER A 125 -7.75 8.73 -6.82
C SER A 125 -6.40 8.43 -7.45
N SER A 126 -5.45 7.86 -6.68
CA SER A 126 -4.15 7.40 -7.17
C SER A 126 -4.28 6.36 -8.28
N ALA A 127 -5.11 5.33 -8.09
CA ALA A 127 -5.35 4.31 -9.11
C ALA A 127 -5.98 4.90 -10.39
N LYS A 128 -6.90 5.86 -10.24
CA LYS A 128 -7.59 6.51 -11.37
C LYS A 128 -6.66 7.35 -12.26
N ILE A 129 -5.51 7.82 -11.75
CA ILE A 129 -4.50 8.51 -12.55
C ILE A 129 -3.95 7.59 -13.65
N TYR A 130 -3.79 6.31 -13.33
CA TYR A 130 -3.22 5.31 -14.24
C TYR A 130 -4.27 4.64 -15.14
N MET A 131 -5.58 4.75 -14.83
CA MET A 131 -6.64 4.18 -15.67
C MET A 131 -6.90 5.12 -16.86
N ILE A 132 -6.01 5.07 -17.86
CA ILE A 132 -6.04 5.92 -19.07
C ILE A 132 -6.01 5.03 -20.32
N ALA A 133 -6.85 5.36 -21.30
CA ALA A 133 -6.97 4.59 -22.54
C ALA A 133 -5.68 4.53 -23.36
N ALA A 134 -4.78 5.51 -23.20
CA ALA A 134 -3.49 5.54 -23.91
C ALA A 134 -2.55 4.37 -23.53
N ILE A 135 -2.81 3.70 -22.39
CA ILE A 135 -2.03 2.54 -21.92
C ILE A 135 -3.01 1.40 -21.58
N PRO A 136 -3.31 0.51 -22.52
CA PRO A 136 -4.34 -0.53 -22.35
C PRO A 136 -4.09 -1.44 -21.14
N ALA A 137 -2.82 -1.69 -20.79
CA ALA A 137 -2.46 -2.50 -19.62
C ALA A 137 -2.86 -1.83 -18.27
N TRP A 138 -2.98 -0.52 -18.23
CA TRP A 138 -3.37 0.24 -17.05
C TRP A 138 -4.86 0.51 -16.97
N ASP A 139 -5.54 0.61 -18.13
CA ASP A 139 -6.96 0.98 -18.21
C ASP A 139 -7.88 -0.21 -17.90
N SER A 140 -7.78 -0.68 -16.65
CA SER A 140 -8.59 -1.80 -16.18
C SER A 140 -8.88 -1.73 -14.68
N ALA A 141 -9.95 -2.42 -14.25
CA ALA A 141 -10.25 -2.58 -12.83
C ALA A 141 -9.12 -3.30 -12.06
N ASN A 142 -8.28 -4.08 -12.75
CA ASN A 142 -7.13 -4.74 -12.13
C ASN A 142 -6.14 -3.75 -11.53
N THR A 143 -5.96 -2.57 -12.14
CA THR A 143 -5.14 -1.49 -11.59
C THR A 143 -5.68 -1.06 -10.23
N LEU A 144 -6.99 -0.82 -10.12
CA LEU A 144 -7.64 -0.46 -8.86
C LEU A 144 -7.47 -1.55 -7.80
N PHE A 145 -7.77 -2.80 -8.16
CA PHE A 145 -7.65 -3.92 -7.22
C PHE A 145 -6.20 -4.13 -6.75
N SER A 146 -5.20 -4.00 -7.63
CA SER A 146 -3.79 -4.15 -7.25
C SER A 146 -3.36 -3.10 -6.22
N PHE A 147 -3.83 -1.86 -6.35
CA PHE A 147 -3.54 -0.79 -5.39
C PHE A 147 -4.10 -1.08 -4.00
N PHE A 148 -5.37 -1.51 -3.91
CA PHE A 148 -5.96 -1.87 -2.63
C PHE A 148 -5.39 -3.16 -2.04
N LEU A 149 -5.03 -4.14 -2.87
CA LEU A 149 -4.39 -5.37 -2.40
C LEU A 149 -3.01 -5.10 -1.79
N THR A 150 -2.21 -4.22 -2.39
CA THR A 150 -0.94 -3.79 -1.77
C THR A 150 -1.18 -3.19 -0.37
N ALA A 151 -2.22 -2.37 -0.20
CA ALA A 151 -2.58 -1.84 1.12
C ALA A 151 -2.98 -2.94 2.12
N LEU A 152 -3.83 -3.89 1.70
CA LEU A 152 -4.29 -5.00 2.53
C LEU A 152 -3.18 -6.01 2.87
N LEU A 153 -2.18 -6.12 2.02
CA LEU A 153 -1.04 -7.01 2.24
C LEU A 153 0.01 -6.38 3.15
N LEU A 154 0.48 -5.18 2.80
CA LEU A 154 1.61 -4.55 3.49
C LEU A 154 1.20 -3.94 4.84
N GLY A 155 0.06 -3.26 4.89
CA GLY A 155 -0.33 -2.48 6.06
C GLY A 155 -0.51 -3.31 7.33
N PRO A 156 -1.37 -4.35 7.33
CA PRO A 156 -1.55 -5.22 8.50
C PRO A 156 -0.25 -5.92 8.92
N LEU A 157 0.56 -6.35 7.94
CA LEU A 157 1.82 -7.03 8.22
C LEU A 157 2.87 -6.08 8.83
N TYR A 158 2.88 -4.81 8.39
CA TYR A 158 3.69 -3.75 9.01
C TYR A 158 3.32 -3.56 10.48
N VAL A 159 2.03 -3.43 10.80
CA VAL A 159 1.55 -3.28 12.18
C VAL A 159 1.90 -4.51 13.02
N ALA A 160 1.76 -5.73 12.47
CA ALA A 160 2.16 -6.95 13.16
C ALA A 160 3.65 -7.00 13.49
N ALA A 161 4.49 -6.61 12.53
CA ALA A 161 5.93 -6.54 12.75
C ALA A 161 6.28 -5.54 13.86
N CYS A 162 5.68 -4.35 13.87
CA CYS A 162 5.88 -3.35 14.91
C CYS A 162 5.44 -3.85 16.30
N LEU A 163 4.26 -4.49 16.40
CA LEU A 163 3.77 -5.07 17.66
C LEU A 163 4.71 -6.18 18.16
N ALA A 164 5.17 -7.04 17.26
CA ALA A 164 6.10 -8.10 17.60
C ALA A 164 7.46 -7.56 18.09
N ILE A 165 8.00 -6.51 17.44
CA ILE A 165 9.24 -5.82 17.87
C ILE A 165 9.07 -5.26 19.30
N ARG A 166 7.89 -4.74 19.64
CA ARG A 166 7.58 -4.20 20.95
C ARG A 166 7.16 -5.26 21.97
N ARG A 167 7.17 -6.54 21.59
CA ARG A 167 6.74 -7.69 22.42
C ARG A 167 5.31 -7.55 22.94
N GLU A 168 4.48 -6.82 22.22
CA GLU A 168 3.03 -6.76 22.46
C GLU A 168 2.39 -8.08 22.02
N GLN A 169 1.17 -8.35 22.51
CA GLN A 169 0.46 -9.58 22.12
C GLN A 169 0.37 -9.70 20.60
N ALA A 170 0.94 -10.77 20.06
CA ALA A 170 0.93 -11.04 18.63
C ALA A 170 -0.52 -11.28 18.16
N VAL A 171 -1.12 -10.26 17.57
CA VAL A 171 -2.41 -10.43 16.91
C VAL A 171 -2.21 -11.38 15.73
N ASN A 172 -3.12 -12.35 15.57
CA ASN A 172 -3.07 -13.27 14.42
C ASN A 172 -3.53 -12.53 13.15
N ILE A 173 -2.66 -11.68 12.64
CA ILE A 173 -2.86 -10.90 11.40
C ILE A 173 -2.94 -11.82 10.18
N SER A 174 -2.34 -13.01 10.25
CA SER A 174 -2.40 -13.99 9.17
C SER A 174 -3.84 -14.36 8.77
N ARG A 175 -4.82 -14.21 9.68
CA ARG A 175 -6.24 -14.43 9.33
C ARG A 175 -6.77 -13.44 8.29
N LEU A 176 -6.28 -12.20 8.29
CA LEU A 176 -6.64 -11.17 7.31
C LEU A 176 -5.76 -11.26 6.06
N SER A 177 -4.51 -11.62 6.24
CA SER A 177 -3.52 -11.61 5.17
C SER A 177 -3.66 -12.79 4.21
N ILE A 178 -4.06 -13.97 4.67
CA ILE A 178 -4.23 -15.15 3.78
C ILE A 178 -5.29 -14.90 2.71
N PRO A 179 -6.52 -14.44 3.03
CA PRO A 179 -7.49 -14.08 2.00
C PRO A 179 -6.96 -13.02 1.02
N ALA A 180 -6.20 -12.02 1.52
CA ALA A 180 -5.61 -10.99 0.69
C ALA A 180 -4.53 -11.56 -0.26
N LEU A 181 -3.70 -12.52 0.20
CA LEU A 181 -2.73 -13.22 -0.65
C LEU A 181 -3.41 -14.02 -1.77
N VAL A 182 -4.48 -14.75 -1.44
CA VAL A 182 -5.27 -15.51 -2.42
C VAL A 182 -5.91 -14.54 -3.43
N ALA A 183 -6.51 -13.46 -2.95
CA ALA A 183 -7.09 -12.43 -3.82
C ALA A 183 -6.04 -11.80 -4.73
N ALA A 184 -4.83 -11.51 -4.23
CA ALA A 184 -3.74 -10.97 -5.03
C ALA A 184 -3.29 -11.94 -6.13
N ALA A 185 -3.20 -13.23 -5.84
CA ALA A 185 -2.89 -14.25 -6.84
C ALA A 185 -3.99 -14.35 -7.91
N ILE A 186 -5.26 -14.31 -7.52
CA ILE A 186 -6.40 -14.33 -8.46
C ILE A 186 -6.39 -13.09 -9.34
N VAL A 187 -6.23 -11.88 -8.75
CA VAL A 187 -6.17 -10.61 -9.50
C VAL A 187 -4.99 -10.61 -10.48
N ALA A 188 -3.83 -11.15 -10.09
CA ALA A 188 -2.69 -11.28 -10.99
C ALA A 188 -2.99 -12.22 -12.17
N MET A 189 -3.62 -13.38 -11.91
CA MET A 189 -4.03 -14.31 -12.98
C MET A 189 -5.04 -13.65 -13.93
N VAL A 190 -6.06 -12.99 -13.39
CA VAL A 190 -7.05 -12.26 -14.20
C VAL A 190 -6.38 -11.16 -15.01
N TYR A 191 -5.49 -10.38 -14.40
CA TYR A 191 -4.75 -9.32 -15.09
C TYR A 191 -3.98 -9.84 -16.29
N PHE A 192 -3.15 -10.86 -16.12
CA PHE A 192 -2.38 -11.42 -17.25
C PHE A 192 -3.28 -12.10 -18.29
N SER A 193 -4.37 -12.73 -17.89
CA SER A 193 -5.34 -13.29 -18.84
C SER A 193 -6.01 -12.20 -19.67
N THR A 194 -6.35 -11.06 -19.07
CA THR A 194 -6.95 -9.91 -19.79
C THR A 194 -5.93 -9.24 -20.73
N LEU A 195 -4.65 -9.13 -20.33
CA LEU A 195 -3.61 -8.61 -21.20
C LEU A 195 -3.40 -9.49 -22.44
N LEU A 196 -3.31 -10.81 -22.26
CA LEU A 196 -3.07 -11.77 -23.34
C LEU A 196 -4.25 -11.88 -24.32
N ALA A 197 -5.47 -11.56 -23.86
CA ALA A 197 -6.68 -11.52 -24.69
C ALA A 197 -7.01 -10.11 -25.23
N GLY A 198 -6.21 -9.11 -24.90
CA GLY A 198 -6.47 -7.69 -25.18
C GLY A 198 -5.86 -7.21 -26.51
N LEU A 199 -5.67 -5.89 -26.56
CA LEU A 199 -5.02 -5.21 -27.69
C LEU A 199 -3.55 -5.66 -27.86
N PRO A 200 -2.96 -5.51 -29.07
CA PRO A 200 -1.55 -5.86 -29.31
C PRO A 200 -0.58 -5.26 -28.30
N GLU A 201 -0.79 -4.01 -27.87
CA GLU A 201 0.02 -3.29 -26.88
C GLU A 201 -0.09 -3.93 -25.49
N ALA A 202 -1.29 -4.40 -25.12
CA ALA A 202 -1.50 -5.14 -23.87
C ALA A 202 -0.78 -6.50 -23.91
N VAL A 203 -0.86 -7.21 -25.03
CA VAL A 203 -0.14 -8.48 -25.25
C VAL A 203 1.38 -8.25 -25.17
N GLU A 204 1.88 -7.17 -25.76
CA GLU A 204 3.29 -6.83 -25.73
C GLU A 204 3.75 -6.48 -24.30
N THR A 205 2.95 -5.70 -23.55
CA THR A 205 3.17 -5.47 -22.11
C THR A 205 3.31 -6.77 -21.33
N ALA A 206 2.45 -7.77 -21.59
CA ALA A 206 2.53 -9.07 -20.93
C ALA A 206 3.85 -9.80 -21.28
N LYS A 207 4.25 -9.81 -22.54
CA LYS A 207 5.51 -10.43 -22.99
C LYS A 207 6.73 -9.77 -22.36
N LEU A 208 6.79 -8.43 -22.37
CA LEU A 208 7.87 -7.66 -21.72
C LEU A 208 7.94 -7.97 -20.22
N THR A 209 6.77 -8.05 -19.55
CA THR A 209 6.70 -8.38 -18.13
C THR A 209 7.23 -9.79 -17.86
N PHE A 210 6.79 -10.80 -18.61
CA PHE A 210 7.27 -12.19 -18.43
C PHE A 210 8.73 -12.37 -18.79
N GLY A 211 9.25 -11.62 -19.76
CA GLY A 211 10.67 -11.61 -20.14
C GLY A 211 11.57 -10.92 -19.13
N HIS A 212 11.03 -10.12 -18.24
CA HIS A 212 11.82 -9.36 -17.28
C HIS A 212 12.20 -10.19 -16.05
N VAL A 213 13.50 -10.20 -15.69
CA VAL A 213 14.00 -10.97 -14.54
C VAL A 213 13.29 -10.62 -13.22
N PHE A 214 12.93 -9.36 -13.03
CA PHE A 214 12.23 -8.89 -11.82
C PHE A 214 10.83 -9.46 -11.66
N PHE A 215 10.19 -9.90 -12.73
CA PHE A 215 8.93 -10.64 -12.63
C PHE A 215 9.12 -11.95 -11.86
N TRP A 216 10.13 -12.73 -12.21
CA TRP A 216 10.39 -14.00 -11.55
C TRP A 216 10.89 -13.82 -10.11
N VAL A 217 11.72 -12.79 -9.86
CA VAL A 217 12.12 -12.42 -8.50
C VAL A 217 10.89 -12.01 -7.67
N ARG A 218 9.95 -11.24 -8.24
CA ARG A 218 8.68 -10.89 -7.59
C ARG A 218 7.86 -12.14 -7.24
N VAL A 219 7.72 -13.10 -8.15
CA VAL A 219 7.00 -14.36 -7.91
C VAL A 219 7.63 -15.13 -6.75
N VAL A 220 8.95 -15.29 -6.76
CA VAL A 220 9.67 -16.01 -5.69
C VAL A 220 9.49 -15.30 -4.34
N THR A 221 9.65 -13.98 -4.30
CA THR A 221 9.49 -13.20 -3.05
C THR A 221 8.05 -13.22 -2.56
N PHE A 222 7.05 -13.15 -3.44
CA PHE A 222 5.64 -13.27 -3.08
C PHE A 222 5.33 -14.64 -2.47
N VAL A 223 5.81 -15.72 -3.08
CA VAL A 223 5.64 -17.10 -2.57
C VAL A 223 6.34 -17.26 -1.23
N ALA A 224 7.57 -16.77 -1.08
CA ALA A 224 8.32 -16.83 0.18
C ALA A 224 7.59 -16.08 1.31
N ALA A 225 7.10 -14.86 1.06
CA ALA A 225 6.30 -14.10 2.03
C ALA A 225 5.02 -14.85 2.40
N SER A 226 4.33 -15.42 1.41
CA SER A 226 3.11 -16.22 1.62
C SER A 226 3.37 -17.45 2.50
N ALA A 227 4.49 -18.14 2.29
CA ALA A 227 4.89 -19.28 3.11
C ALA A 227 5.16 -18.88 4.57
N LEU A 228 5.88 -17.76 4.80
CA LEU A 228 6.11 -17.22 6.15
C LEU A 228 4.79 -16.86 6.86
N MET A 229 3.85 -16.27 6.15
CA MET A 229 2.54 -15.92 6.69
C MET A 229 1.69 -17.16 6.99
N LEU A 230 1.73 -18.18 6.15
CA LEU A 230 1.08 -19.48 6.40
C LEU A 230 1.66 -20.20 7.61
N LEU A 231 2.98 -20.17 7.81
CA LEU A 231 3.64 -20.71 9.00
C LEU A 231 3.12 -20.01 10.26
N SER A 232 3.07 -18.67 10.27
CA SER A 232 2.56 -17.90 11.42
C SER A 232 1.06 -18.10 11.67
N TYR A 233 0.29 -18.47 10.64
CA TYR A 233 -1.11 -18.84 10.79
C TYR A 233 -1.30 -20.18 11.51
N LYS A 234 -0.56 -21.19 11.07
CA LYS A 234 -0.69 -22.57 11.56
C LYS A 234 -0.15 -22.72 12.99
N ASN A 235 0.96 -22.08 13.32
CA ASN A 235 1.60 -22.24 14.62
C ASN A 235 1.91 -20.88 15.27
N SER A 236 1.47 -20.73 16.53
CA SER A 236 1.70 -19.51 17.33
C SER A 236 3.17 -19.20 17.61
N GLU A 237 4.06 -20.21 17.65
CA GLU A 237 5.51 -20.01 17.84
C GLU A 237 6.13 -19.16 16.73
N TYR A 238 5.59 -19.24 15.51
CA TYR A 238 6.04 -18.45 14.36
C TYR A 238 5.43 -17.03 14.33
N ARG A 239 4.62 -16.62 15.32
CA ARG A 239 4.12 -15.26 15.49
C ARG A 239 5.13 -14.41 16.26
N ASN A 240 6.32 -14.29 15.74
CA ASN A 240 7.44 -13.62 16.38
C ASN A 240 8.07 -12.56 15.48
N VAL A 241 8.96 -11.74 16.07
CA VAL A 241 9.65 -10.63 15.37
C VAL A 241 10.33 -11.09 14.09
N LYS A 242 11.05 -12.22 14.12
CA LYS A 242 11.84 -12.68 12.97
C LYS A 242 10.94 -12.99 11.78
N ILE A 243 9.87 -13.74 11.99
CA ILE A 243 8.94 -14.15 10.92
C ILE A 243 8.16 -12.96 10.37
N TYR A 244 7.58 -12.09 11.22
CA TYR A 244 6.80 -10.96 10.75
C TYR A 244 7.68 -9.91 10.06
N SER A 245 8.89 -9.62 10.57
CA SER A 245 9.80 -8.69 9.92
C SER A 245 10.35 -9.25 8.59
N ALA A 246 10.68 -10.53 8.55
CA ALA A 246 11.12 -11.19 7.31
C ALA A 246 9.98 -11.20 6.26
N ALA A 247 8.77 -11.61 6.66
CA ALA A 247 7.60 -11.61 5.78
C ALA A 247 7.30 -10.21 5.24
N PHE A 248 7.36 -9.18 6.11
CA PHE A 248 7.16 -7.79 5.71
C PHE A 248 8.23 -7.33 4.70
N ALA A 249 9.51 -7.56 4.99
CA ALA A 249 10.60 -7.12 4.11
C ALA A 249 10.52 -7.79 2.73
N VAL A 250 10.27 -9.10 2.71
CA VAL A 250 10.17 -9.88 1.46
C VAL A 250 8.93 -9.49 0.66
N LEU A 251 7.80 -9.26 1.33
CA LEU A 251 6.56 -8.81 0.67
C LEU A 251 6.68 -7.38 0.16
N LEU A 252 7.31 -6.49 0.92
CA LEU A 252 7.60 -5.12 0.48
C LEU A 252 8.46 -5.13 -0.78
N ALA A 253 9.51 -5.95 -0.82
CA ALA A 253 10.32 -6.11 -2.02
C ALA A 253 9.48 -6.61 -3.22
N SER A 254 8.60 -7.61 -3.00
CA SER A 254 7.68 -8.11 -4.02
C SER A 254 6.75 -7.01 -4.58
N GLU A 255 6.16 -6.18 -3.70
CA GLU A 255 5.25 -5.11 -4.11
C GLU A 255 6.00 -3.98 -4.83
N CYS A 256 7.22 -3.62 -4.38
CA CYS A 256 8.06 -2.66 -5.08
C CYS A 256 8.44 -3.17 -6.49
N LEU A 257 8.84 -4.43 -6.63
CA LEU A 257 9.14 -5.03 -7.93
C LEU A 257 7.89 -5.06 -8.83
N GLY A 258 6.73 -5.38 -8.27
CA GLY A 258 5.47 -5.36 -9.00
C GLY A 258 5.10 -3.97 -9.49
N ARG A 259 5.30 -2.95 -8.68
CA ARG A 259 5.04 -1.55 -9.04
C ARG A 259 6.07 -1.03 -10.06
N PHE A 260 7.33 -1.44 -9.93
CA PHE A 260 8.35 -1.15 -10.92
C PHE A 260 7.98 -1.72 -12.29
N LEU A 261 7.62 -3.00 -12.37
CA LEU A 261 7.18 -3.63 -13.61
C LEU A 261 5.94 -2.96 -14.21
N PHE A 262 4.99 -2.56 -13.38
CA PHE A 262 3.80 -1.83 -13.81
C PHE A 262 4.14 -0.54 -14.59
N TYR A 263 5.20 0.16 -14.22
CA TYR A 263 5.66 1.36 -14.94
C TYR A 263 6.58 1.03 -16.12
N GLU A 264 7.55 0.15 -15.91
CA GLU A 264 8.63 -0.11 -16.88
C GLU A 264 8.18 -0.86 -18.12
N THR A 265 7.20 -1.78 -17.99
CA THR A 265 6.78 -2.65 -19.11
C THR A 265 5.53 -2.17 -19.84
N ALA A 266 4.94 -1.05 -19.44
CA ALA A 266 3.72 -0.52 -20.02
C ALA A 266 3.96 0.00 -21.45
N VAL A 267 3.21 -0.53 -22.41
CA VAL A 267 3.26 -0.12 -23.83
C VAL A 267 2.12 0.85 -24.10
N HIS A 268 2.45 1.96 -24.77
CA HIS A 268 1.51 3.00 -25.16
C HIS A 268 0.88 2.67 -26.52
N LEU A 269 -0.37 3.12 -26.73
CA LEU A 269 -1.05 3.11 -28.04
C LEU A 269 -0.36 4.04 -29.03
#